data_03a8ca84e47cb6613ce0e2ee90491774
#
_entry.id   03a8ca84e47cb6613ce0e2ee90491774
#
_cell.length_a   1.000
_cell.length_b   1.000
_cell.length_c   1.000
_cell.angle_alpha   90.00
_cell.angle_beta   90.00
_cell.angle_gamma   90.00
#
_symmetry.space_group_name_H-M   'P 1'
#
loop_
_entity.id
_entity.type
_entity.pdbx_description
1 polymer ?
#
loop_
_entity_poly.entity_id
_entity_poly.type
_entity_poly.pdbx_seq_one_letter_code
_entity_poly.pdbx_strand_id
1 'polypeptide(L)'
;MRYDIRHFRRPICAFPGCGNEYDGDEAEWWSDPYWAFDQAWEDDWLVLDGRHDEPVCICPEHLLHGGDGRPVCYDPEKRVPATPELRAFYDDLNAVDFMPLPKPGCEPQVLHALLHSGLVTADHPFLLPICEYPHCGAVFADGPFSAMWYPDEDAAETAVHDLQHWAMFKGDDGECHAFCPLHVLHDGDGRPVPVGRTVLPPALAERRTDPRLPAVRPSCADDVLDVLRKG
;
A
#
# COMPACT_ATOMS: atom_id res chain seq x y z
N MET A 1 -2.89 16.13 11.31
CA MET A 1 -3.42 14.82 11.82
C MET A 1 -2.24 13.93 12.22
N ARG A 2 -2.42 13.02 13.18
CA ARG A 2 -1.38 12.06 13.58
C ARG A 2 -1.51 10.76 12.81
N TYR A 3 -0.37 10.21 12.36
CA TYR A 3 -0.34 8.98 11.55
C TYR A 3 0.61 7.95 12.16
N ASP A 4 0.28 6.66 12.00
CA ASP A 4 1.26 5.58 11.94
C ASP A 4 1.79 5.49 10.53
N ILE A 5 3.09 5.24 10.36
CA ILE A 5 3.73 5.19 9.03
C ILE A 5 4.26 3.80 8.82
N ARG A 6 3.86 3.15 7.74
CA ARG A 6 4.43 1.89 7.28
C ARG A 6 4.94 2.01 5.87
N HIS A 7 5.99 1.29 5.62
CA HIS A 7 6.58 1.18 4.31
C HIS A 7 6.00 -0.04 3.60
N PHE A 8 5.46 0.21 2.43
CA PHE A 8 4.96 -0.80 1.51
C PHE A 8 5.86 -0.84 0.29
N ARG A 9 5.89 -1.97 -0.39
CA ARG A 9 6.86 -2.25 -1.43
C ARG A 9 6.19 -2.74 -2.69
N ARG A 10 6.80 -2.41 -3.85
CA ARG A 10 6.49 -2.97 -5.17
C ARG A 10 7.76 -3.49 -5.81
N PRO A 11 7.70 -4.60 -6.57
CA PRO A 11 8.84 -5.05 -7.35
C PRO A 11 9.29 -4.01 -8.38
N ILE A 12 10.58 -3.88 -8.54
CA ILE A 12 11.20 -3.12 -9.63
C ILE A 12 11.88 -4.11 -10.56
N CYS A 13 11.78 -3.86 -11.87
CA CYS A 13 12.49 -4.64 -12.87
C CYS A 13 14.00 -4.56 -12.65
N ALA A 14 14.60 -5.72 -12.39
CA ALA A 14 16.04 -5.86 -12.16
C ALA A 14 16.89 -5.83 -13.45
N PHE A 15 16.23 -5.69 -14.63
CA PHE A 15 16.96 -5.54 -15.89
C PHE A 15 17.79 -4.26 -15.87
N PRO A 16 19.09 -4.30 -16.18
CA PRO A 16 19.99 -3.15 -16.07
C PRO A 16 19.48 -1.91 -16.83
N GLY A 17 19.24 -0.84 -16.09
CA GLY A 17 18.78 0.45 -16.64
C GLY A 17 17.30 0.54 -16.96
N CYS A 18 16.47 -0.46 -16.62
CA CYS A 18 15.03 -0.40 -16.81
C CYS A 18 14.35 0.49 -15.76
N GLY A 19 14.30 0.06 -14.51
CA GLY A 19 13.67 0.82 -13.42
C GLY A 19 12.13 0.82 -13.44
N ASN A 20 11.47 0.03 -14.29
CA ASN A 20 10.02 -0.11 -14.29
C ASN A 20 9.56 -0.73 -12.99
N GLU A 21 8.61 -0.08 -12.33
CA GLU A 21 7.90 -0.62 -11.18
C GLU A 21 6.73 -1.50 -11.66
N TYR A 22 6.40 -2.51 -10.86
CA TYR A 22 5.21 -3.33 -11.07
C TYR A 22 3.95 -2.46 -10.90
N ASP A 23 3.10 -2.45 -11.94
CA ASP A 23 1.89 -1.63 -12.04
C ASP A 23 0.66 -2.45 -12.52
N GLY A 24 0.57 -3.71 -12.16
CA GLY A 24 -0.55 -4.58 -12.52
C GLY A 24 -1.94 -3.96 -12.27
N ASP A 25 -2.98 -4.53 -12.84
CA ASP A 25 -4.35 -3.99 -12.87
C ASP A 25 -4.93 -3.68 -11.47
N GLU A 26 -4.44 -4.37 -10.44
CA GLU A 26 -4.74 -4.14 -9.02
C GLU A 26 -3.47 -3.74 -8.27
N ALA A 27 -2.69 -2.83 -8.83
CA ALA A 27 -1.37 -2.44 -8.32
C ALA A 27 -1.40 -2.05 -6.86
N GLU A 28 -1.43 -3.04 -6.00
CA GLU A 28 -1.36 -2.90 -4.57
C GLU A 28 0.08 -2.71 -4.11
N TRP A 29 0.22 -2.11 -2.96
CA TRP A 29 1.48 -2.04 -2.25
C TRP A 29 1.48 -3.08 -1.14
N TRP A 30 2.55 -3.82 -0.97
CA TRP A 30 2.63 -4.91 -0.02
C TRP A 30 3.57 -4.60 1.14
N SER A 31 3.14 -4.93 2.34
CA SER A 31 4.01 -4.86 3.52
C SER A 31 5.06 -5.99 3.52
N ASP A 32 4.72 -7.12 2.89
CA ASP A 32 5.64 -8.24 2.66
C ASP A 32 6.07 -8.23 1.19
N PRO A 33 7.35 -8.03 0.87
CA PRO A 33 7.83 -8.01 -0.50
C PRO A 33 7.62 -9.33 -1.25
N TYR A 34 7.61 -10.48 -0.58
CA TYR A 34 7.45 -11.77 -1.25
C TYR A 34 6.07 -11.91 -1.89
N TRP A 35 5.00 -11.44 -1.24
CA TRP A 35 3.65 -11.41 -1.84
C TRP A 35 3.61 -10.57 -3.11
N ALA A 36 4.36 -9.47 -3.13
CA ALA A 36 4.45 -8.62 -4.30
C ALA A 36 5.09 -9.34 -5.51
N PHE A 37 6.04 -10.23 -5.26
CA PHE A 37 6.67 -11.02 -6.31
C PHE A 37 5.76 -12.13 -6.82
N ASP A 38 4.98 -12.77 -5.95
CA ASP A 38 3.99 -13.77 -6.35
C ASP A 38 2.95 -13.14 -7.28
N GLN A 39 2.49 -11.92 -6.98
CA GLN A 39 1.55 -11.20 -7.82
C GLN A 39 2.19 -10.79 -9.17
N ALA A 40 3.42 -10.30 -9.17
CA ALA A 40 4.13 -9.97 -10.40
C ALA A 40 4.31 -11.19 -11.32
N TRP A 41 4.49 -12.37 -10.73
CA TRP A 41 4.54 -13.62 -11.49
C TRP A 41 3.19 -13.98 -12.13
N GLU A 42 2.08 -13.75 -11.43
CA GLU A 42 0.73 -13.97 -11.99
C GLU A 42 0.42 -13.00 -13.14
N ASP A 43 1.05 -11.83 -13.17
CA ASP A 43 0.88 -10.77 -14.18
C ASP A 43 1.99 -10.79 -15.26
N ASP A 44 2.44 -11.97 -15.65
CA ASP A 44 3.36 -12.18 -16.77
C ASP A 44 4.78 -11.60 -16.59
N TRP A 45 5.17 -11.21 -15.39
CA TRP A 45 6.57 -10.90 -15.12
C TRP A 45 7.39 -12.19 -14.99
N LEU A 46 8.63 -12.17 -15.43
CA LEU A 46 9.56 -13.24 -15.11
C LEU A 46 10.06 -13.07 -13.68
N VAL A 47 9.76 -14.02 -12.82
CA VAL A 47 10.24 -14.05 -11.44
C VAL A 47 11.07 -15.32 -11.25
N LEU A 48 12.33 -15.17 -10.89
CA LEU A 48 13.25 -16.29 -10.67
C LEU A 48 14.06 -16.04 -9.40
N ASP A 49 14.40 -17.11 -8.69
CA ASP A 49 15.36 -17.04 -7.61
C ASP A 49 16.75 -16.74 -8.17
N GLY A 50 17.33 -15.65 -7.70
CA GLY A 50 18.67 -15.27 -8.03
C GLY A 50 19.71 -16.09 -7.24
N ARG A 51 20.98 -15.79 -7.46
CA ARG A 51 22.09 -16.50 -6.83
C ARG A 51 22.08 -16.48 -5.29
N HIS A 52 21.36 -15.55 -4.69
CA HIS A 52 21.28 -15.37 -3.24
C HIS A 52 19.98 -15.88 -2.64
N ASP A 53 19.24 -16.72 -3.37
CA ASP A 53 17.89 -17.19 -3.02
C ASP A 53 16.91 -16.05 -2.78
N GLU A 54 17.15 -14.89 -3.41
CA GLU A 54 16.26 -13.74 -3.41
C GLU A 54 15.57 -13.63 -4.77
N PRO A 55 14.25 -13.34 -4.82
CA PRO A 55 13.54 -13.22 -6.09
C PRO A 55 14.06 -12.04 -6.91
N VAL A 56 14.23 -12.28 -8.20
CA VAL A 56 14.59 -11.28 -9.21
C VAL A 56 13.46 -11.17 -10.21
N CYS A 57 12.91 -9.95 -10.37
CA CYS A 57 11.83 -9.68 -11.30
C CYS A 57 12.32 -9.00 -12.58
N ILE A 58 11.79 -9.45 -13.72
CA ILE A 58 12.01 -8.81 -15.02
C ILE A 58 10.64 -8.48 -15.64
N CYS A 59 10.40 -7.21 -15.97
CA CYS A 59 9.12 -6.76 -16.51
C CYS A 59 8.85 -7.27 -17.93
N PRO A 60 7.58 -7.27 -18.37
CA PRO A 60 7.16 -7.77 -19.69
C PRO A 60 7.87 -7.10 -20.88
N GLU A 61 8.36 -5.87 -20.73
CA GLU A 61 9.07 -5.17 -21.82
C GLU A 61 10.35 -5.90 -22.30
N HIS A 62 10.96 -6.72 -21.44
CA HIS A 62 12.18 -7.46 -21.75
C HIS A 62 11.90 -8.94 -22.06
N LEU A 63 10.62 -9.33 -22.11
CA LEU A 63 10.18 -10.69 -22.34
C LEU A 63 9.69 -10.89 -23.78
N LEU A 64 9.80 -12.11 -24.28
CA LEU A 64 9.35 -12.49 -25.61
C LEU A 64 7.84 -12.73 -25.61
N HIS A 65 7.13 -12.06 -26.52
CA HIS A 65 5.69 -12.24 -26.70
C HIS A 65 5.38 -12.88 -28.05
N GLY A 66 4.36 -13.72 -28.06
CA GLY A 66 3.81 -14.32 -29.27
C GLY A 66 3.00 -13.29 -30.11
N GLY A 67 2.51 -13.73 -31.26
CA GLY A 67 1.69 -12.89 -32.14
C GLY A 67 0.31 -12.52 -31.53
N ASP A 68 -0.10 -13.17 -30.48
CA ASP A 68 -1.30 -12.90 -29.68
C ASP A 68 -1.05 -11.97 -28.49
N GLY A 69 0.20 -11.48 -28.33
CA GLY A 69 0.60 -10.60 -27.24
C GLY A 69 0.88 -11.31 -25.92
N ARG A 70 0.77 -12.65 -25.87
CA ARG A 70 1.06 -13.42 -24.66
C ARG A 70 2.56 -13.72 -24.54
N PRO A 71 3.10 -13.84 -23.31
CA PRO A 71 4.48 -14.26 -23.12
C PRO A 71 4.73 -15.63 -23.75
N VAL A 72 5.87 -15.77 -24.39
CA VAL A 72 6.39 -17.08 -24.81
C VAL A 72 7.10 -17.71 -23.63
N CYS A 73 6.57 -18.83 -23.15
CA CYS A 73 7.06 -19.48 -21.95
C CYS A 73 8.11 -20.58 -22.28
N TYR A 74 8.99 -20.81 -21.31
CA TYR A 74 9.92 -21.96 -21.34
C TYR A 74 9.14 -23.27 -21.26
N ASP A 75 9.42 -24.17 -22.19
CA ASP A 75 8.85 -25.51 -22.21
C ASP A 75 9.99 -26.52 -22.07
N PRO A 76 10.13 -27.18 -20.91
CA PRO A 76 11.21 -28.11 -20.66
C PRO A 76 11.17 -29.31 -21.62
N GLU A 77 10.03 -29.74 -22.12
CA GLU A 77 9.88 -30.84 -23.06
C GLU A 77 10.30 -30.43 -24.47
N LYS A 78 9.94 -29.23 -24.90
CA LYS A 78 10.22 -28.67 -26.22
C LYS A 78 11.60 -28.01 -26.33
N ARG A 79 12.23 -27.72 -25.19
CA ARG A 79 13.53 -27.06 -25.10
C ARG A 79 13.61 -25.80 -25.96
N VAL A 80 12.74 -24.82 -25.65
CA VAL A 80 12.77 -23.50 -26.28
C VAL A 80 14.17 -22.88 -26.15
N PRO A 81 14.70 -22.20 -27.19
CA PRO A 81 16.07 -21.69 -27.18
C PRO A 81 16.28 -20.64 -26.08
N ALA A 82 16.99 -21.02 -25.06
CA ALA A 82 17.57 -20.16 -24.03
C ALA A 82 19.07 -20.44 -23.99
N THR A 83 19.86 -19.48 -23.50
CA THR A 83 21.30 -19.78 -23.27
C THR A 83 21.44 -20.94 -22.28
N PRO A 84 22.53 -21.76 -22.38
CA PRO A 84 22.72 -22.86 -21.45
C PRO A 84 22.68 -22.45 -19.97
N GLU A 85 23.22 -21.27 -19.68
CA GLU A 85 23.28 -20.69 -18.33
C GLU A 85 21.86 -20.28 -17.82
N LEU A 86 21.08 -19.62 -18.66
CA LEU A 86 19.69 -19.26 -18.30
C LEU A 86 18.82 -20.51 -18.17
N ARG A 87 19.04 -21.51 -19.02
CA ARG A 87 18.34 -22.79 -18.93
C ARG A 87 18.59 -23.50 -17.61
N ALA A 88 19.82 -23.43 -17.08
CA ALA A 88 20.13 -24.00 -15.78
C ALA A 88 19.27 -23.43 -14.66
N PHE A 89 18.98 -22.11 -14.66
CA PHE A 89 18.05 -21.52 -13.71
C PHE A 89 16.62 -22.06 -13.84
N TYR A 90 16.12 -22.23 -15.07
CA TYR A 90 14.78 -22.81 -15.29
C TYR A 90 14.71 -24.29 -14.87
N ASP A 91 15.75 -25.06 -15.11
CA ASP A 91 15.81 -26.50 -14.80
C ASP A 91 15.91 -26.73 -13.27
N ASP A 92 16.66 -25.88 -12.54
CA ASP A 92 16.83 -25.96 -11.08
C ASP A 92 15.52 -25.70 -10.33
N LEU A 93 14.63 -24.89 -10.90
CA LEU A 93 13.31 -24.55 -10.29
C LEU A 93 12.26 -25.64 -10.48
N ASN A 94 12.58 -26.83 -11.07
CA ASN A 94 11.57 -27.77 -11.55
C ASN A 94 10.48 -27.01 -12.33
N ALA A 95 10.91 -26.11 -13.22
CA ALA A 95 10.13 -25.04 -13.78
C ALA A 95 8.75 -25.48 -14.17
N VAL A 96 7.79 -25.03 -13.45
CA VAL A 96 6.39 -25.12 -13.76
C VAL A 96 6.20 -24.48 -15.13
N ASP A 97 5.30 -25.00 -15.92
CA ASP A 97 5.06 -24.84 -17.35
C ASP A 97 4.93 -23.40 -17.91
N PHE A 98 5.27 -22.34 -17.16
CA PHE A 98 4.90 -20.96 -17.49
C PHE A 98 5.96 -19.88 -17.25
N MET A 99 7.24 -20.22 -17.19
CA MET A 99 8.28 -19.19 -17.06
C MET A 99 8.46 -18.41 -18.37
N PRO A 100 8.20 -17.08 -18.42
CA PRO A 100 8.39 -16.28 -19.61
C PRO A 100 9.84 -16.28 -20.08
N LEU A 101 10.04 -16.25 -21.39
CA LEU A 101 11.38 -16.18 -22.00
C LEU A 101 11.81 -14.73 -22.20
N PRO A 102 13.09 -14.37 -21.94
CA PRO A 102 13.64 -13.09 -22.33
C PRO A 102 13.52 -12.86 -23.85
N LYS A 103 13.34 -11.61 -24.25
CA LYS A 103 13.48 -11.21 -25.67
C LYS A 103 14.85 -11.59 -26.19
N PRO A 104 14.98 -11.97 -27.48
CA PRO A 104 16.26 -12.14 -28.13
C PRO A 104 17.17 -10.92 -27.94
N GLY A 105 18.34 -11.13 -27.35
CA GLY A 105 19.29 -10.08 -27.02
C GLY A 105 19.19 -9.53 -25.60
N CYS A 106 18.13 -9.87 -24.82
CA CYS A 106 18.01 -9.52 -23.42
C CYS A 106 18.59 -10.58 -22.46
N GLU A 107 18.85 -11.78 -22.96
CA GLU A 107 19.31 -12.90 -22.14
C GLU A 107 20.58 -12.61 -21.31
N PRO A 108 21.64 -11.93 -21.85
CA PRO A 108 22.82 -11.63 -21.06
C PRO A 108 22.54 -10.71 -19.86
N GLN A 109 21.62 -9.72 -20.03
CA GLN A 109 21.25 -8.80 -18.99
C GLN A 109 20.36 -9.46 -17.94
N VAL A 110 19.43 -10.34 -18.37
CA VAL A 110 18.61 -11.14 -17.46
C VAL A 110 19.52 -12.06 -16.64
N LEU A 111 20.45 -12.77 -17.28
CA LEU A 111 21.43 -13.60 -16.58
C LEU A 111 22.28 -12.77 -15.61
N HIS A 112 22.72 -11.57 -16.02
CA HIS A 112 23.44 -10.67 -15.13
C HIS A 112 22.61 -10.29 -13.90
N ALA A 113 21.32 -9.98 -14.07
CA ALA A 113 20.41 -9.68 -12.98
C ALA A 113 20.27 -10.87 -12.01
N LEU A 114 20.07 -12.08 -12.53
CA LEU A 114 19.97 -13.31 -11.73
C LEU A 114 21.24 -13.61 -10.91
N LEU A 115 22.40 -13.26 -11.45
CA LEU A 115 23.69 -13.53 -10.80
C LEU A 115 24.13 -12.47 -9.80
N HIS A 116 23.67 -11.23 -9.96
CA HIS A 116 24.24 -10.07 -9.28
C HIS A 116 23.21 -9.15 -8.61
N SER A 117 21.92 -9.28 -8.94
CA SER A 117 20.87 -8.54 -8.27
C SER A 117 20.28 -9.39 -7.14
N GLY A 118 19.87 -8.72 -6.08
CA GLY A 118 18.97 -9.28 -5.09
C GLY A 118 17.57 -8.70 -5.27
N LEU A 119 16.79 -8.74 -4.21
CA LEU A 119 15.46 -8.16 -4.13
C LEU A 119 15.51 -6.65 -4.42
N VAL A 120 14.92 -6.21 -5.54
CA VAL A 120 14.81 -4.80 -5.90
C VAL A 120 13.35 -4.37 -5.80
N THR A 121 13.07 -3.43 -4.89
CA THR A 121 11.72 -2.92 -4.67
C THR A 121 11.70 -1.40 -4.58
N ALA A 122 10.63 -0.78 -5.08
CA ALA A 122 10.27 0.57 -4.67
C ALA A 122 9.71 0.52 -3.26
N ASP A 123 10.04 1.52 -2.45
CA ASP A 123 9.59 1.65 -1.07
C ASP A 123 8.81 2.96 -0.93
N HIS A 124 7.56 2.86 -0.50
CA HIS A 124 6.68 4.01 -0.35
C HIS A 124 6.05 4.04 1.05
N PRO A 125 6.12 5.17 1.76
CA PRO A 125 5.43 5.32 3.03
C PRO A 125 3.92 5.46 2.80
N PHE A 126 3.14 4.72 3.58
CA PHE A 126 1.70 4.87 3.67
C PHE A 126 1.31 5.31 5.07
N LEU A 127 0.26 6.10 5.14
CA LEU A 127 -0.22 6.76 6.34
C LEU A 127 -1.49 6.07 6.85
N LEU A 128 -1.52 5.76 8.13
CA LEU A 128 -2.71 5.27 8.82
C LEU A 128 -3.12 6.30 9.90
N PRO A 129 -4.27 6.96 9.77
CA PRO A 129 -4.73 7.92 10.76
C PRO A 129 -4.90 7.28 12.15
N ILE A 130 -4.42 7.96 13.19
CA ILE A 130 -4.51 7.53 14.59
C ILE A 130 -5.33 8.54 15.36
N CYS A 131 -6.18 8.05 16.26
CA CYS A 131 -6.93 8.89 17.18
C CYS A 131 -5.99 9.67 18.09
N GLU A 132 -6.14 10.99 18.10
CA GLU A 132 -5.29 11.90 18.86
C GLU A 132 -5.78 12.14 20.31
N TYR A 133 -6.89 11.51 20.71
CA TYR A 133 -7.30 11.53 22.11
C TYR A 133 -6.23 10.90 23.00
N PRO A 134 -5.88 11.55 24.14
CA PRO A 134 -4.80 11.09 25.01
C PRO A 134 -4.93 9.61 25.38
N HIS A 135 -3.86 8.85 25.16
CA HIS A 135 -3.76 7.41 25.47
C HIS A 135 -4.71 6.48 24.69
N CYS A 136 -5.40 6.96 23.65
CA CYS A 136 -6.32 6.13 22.87
C CYS A 136 -5.57 5.14 21.96
N GLY A 137 -4.79 5.65 21.01
CA GLY A 137 -4.04 4.82 20.05
C GLY A 137 -4.91 4.02 19.06
N ALA A 138 -6.23 4.29 18.99
CA ALA A 138 -7.09 3.65 18.00
C ALA A 138 -6.70 4.11 16.60
N VAL A 139 -6.62 3.15 15.67
CA VAL A 139 -6.30 3.38 14.27
C VAL A 139 -7.58 3.48 13.44
N PHE A 140 -7.50 4.22 12.33
CA PHE A 140 -8.59 4.32 11.37
C PHE A 140 -8.76 2.99 10.63
N ALA A 141 -9.96 2.45 10.63
CA ALA A 141 -10.27 1.18 9.99
C ALA A 141 -11.70 1.22 9.43
N ASP A 142 -11.89 0.67 8.24
CA ASP A 142 -13.20 0.40 7.67
C ASP A 142 -13.66 -0.99 8.13
N GLY A 143 -14.25 -1.03 9.34
CA GLY A 143 -14.69 -2.27 9.98
C GLY A 143 -13.66 -2.90 10.93
N PRO A 144 -13.99 -4.06 11.55
CA PRO A 144 -13.23 -4.61 12.68
C PRO A 144 -11.89 -5.24 12.30
N PHE A 145 -11.57 -5.40 11.00
CA PHE A 145 -10.43 -6.21 10.56
C PHE A 145 -9.50 -5.53 9.54
N SER A 146 -9.81 -4.32 9.05
CA SER A 146 -9.02 -3.70 8.00
C SER A 146 -8.55 -2.30 8.37
N ALA A 147 -7.29 -2.17 8.74
CA ALA A 147 -6.62 -0.88 8.80
C ALA A 147 -6.47 -0.35 7.35
N MET A 148 -6.91 0.89 7.11
CA MET A 148 -6.80 1.51 5.79
C MET A 148 -5.58 2.41 5.74
N TRP A 149 -4.67 2.09 4.82
CA TRP A 149 -3.42 2.80 4.59
C TRP A 149 -3.56 3.72 3.39
N TYR A 150 -3.11 4.96 3.52
CA TYR A 150 -3.27 6.00 2.50
C TYR A 150 -1.91 6.47 1.97
N PRO A 151 -1.81 6.78 0.66
CA PRO A 151 -0.53 7.15 0.05
C PRO A 151 -0.02 8.54 0.50
N ASP A 152 -0.92 9.41 0.93
CA ASP A 152 -0.62 10.77 1.36
C ASP A 152 -1.62 11.29 2.39
N GLU A 153 -1.35 12.48 2.94
CA GLU A 153 -2.17 13.10 3.97
C GLU A 153 -3.54 13.53 3.44
N ASP A 154 -3.62 14.04 2.21
CA ASP A 154 -4.88 14.48 1.60
C ASP A 154 -5.85 13.33 1.42
N ALA A 155 -5.35 12.17 0.96
CA ALA A 155 -6.15 10.94 0.83
C ALA A 155 -6.63 10.43 2.20
N ALA A 156 -5.76 10.46 3.22
CA ALA A 156 -6.09 10.06 4.57
C ALA A 156 -7.15 10.98 5.21
N GLU A 157 -7.01 12.29 5.08
CA GLU A 157 -7.99 13.27 5.58
C GLU A 157 -9.35 13.12 4.89
N THR A 158 -9.34 12.97 3.56
CA THR A 158 -10.55 12.75 2.76
C THR A 158 -11.28 11.50 3.22
N ALA A 159 -10.58 10.41 3.43
CA ALA A 159 -11.17 9.15 3.88
C ALA A 159 -11.78 9.25 5.28
N VAL A 160 -11.07 9.86 6.23
CA VAL A 160 -11.59 10.09 7.60
C VAL A 160 -12.84 10.97 7.55
N HIS A 161 -12.87 11.99 6.68
CA HIS A 161 -14.01 12.87 6.48
C HIS A 161 -15.21 12.12 5.87
N ASP A 162 -14.99 11.34 4.81
CA ASP A 162 -16.07 10.72 4.02
C ASP A 162 -16.73 9.54 4.73
N LEU A 163 -15.97 8.75 5.49
CA LEU A 163 -16.51 7.62 6.24
C LEU A 163 -17.31 8.04 7.50
N GLN A 164 -17.32 9.31 7.86
CA GLN A 164 -18.21 9.97 8.83
C GLN A 164 -18.30 9.29 10.23
N HIS A 165 -17.34 8.44 10.58
CA HIS A 165 -17.33 7.78 11.89
C HIS A 165 -16.42 8.46 12.91
N TRP A 166 -15.49 9.26 12.41
CA TRP A 166 -14.52 10.01 13.20
C TRP A 166 -14.88 11.49 13.24
N ALA A 167 -14.60 12.14 14.38
CA ALA A 167 -14.73 13.59 14.49
C ALA A 167 -13.44 14.28 14.06
N MET A 168 -13.53 15.36 13.29
CA MET A 168 -12.40 16.15 12.86
C MET A 168 -12.55 17.61 13.27
N PHE A 169 -11.49 18.17 13.82
CA PHE A 169 -11.41 19.55 14.27
C PHE A 169 -10.08 20.19 13.84
N LYS A 170 -10.09 21.48 13.66
CA LYS A 170 -8.91 22.27 13.34
C LYS A 170 -8.19 22.73 14.60
N GLY A 171 -6.89 22.45 14.70
CA GLY A 171 -6.01 22.88 15.78
C GLY A 171 -5.59 24.35 15.68
N ASP A 172 -4.85 24.83 16.69
CA ASP A 172 -4.23 26.16 16.67
C ASP A 172 -3.07 26.25 15.66
N ASP A 173 -2.46 25.11 15.35
CA ASP A 173 -1.47 24.92 14.28
C ASP A 173 -2.03 25.04 12.88
N GLY A 174 -3.35 25.01 12.74
CA GLY A 174 -4.07 25.03 11.47
C GLY A 174 -4.29 23.65 10.85
N GLU A 175 -3.75 22.59 11.46
CA GLU A 175 -3.89 21.21 11.00
C GLU A 175 -5.22 20.58 11.42
N CYS A 176 -5.61 19.51 10.72
CA CYS A 176 -6.75 18.69 11.07
C CYS A 176 -6.37 17.64 12.12
N HIS A 177 -7.20 17.48 13.13
CA HIS A 177 -7.04 16.49 14.20
C HIS A 177 -8.23 15.54 14.24
N ALA A 178 -7.98 14.24 14.32
CA ALA A 178 -8.98 13.19 14.20
C ALA A 178 -9.20 12.42 15.51
N PHE A 179 -10.46 12.15 15.83
CA PHE A 179 -10.86 11.44 17.06
C PHE A 179 -11.81 10.29 16.72
N CYS A 180 -11.46 9.09 17.16
CA CYS A 180 -12.14 7.84 16.80
C CYS A 180 -13.56 7.72 17.40
N PRO A 181 -14.37 6.76 16.93
CA PRO A 181 -15.74 6.52 17.41
C PRO A 181 -15.87 6.31 18.92
N LEU A 182 -14.82 5.88 19.62
CA LEU A 182 -14.85 5.75 21.09
C LEU A 182 -15.03 7.08 21.81
N HIS A 183 -14.64 8.20 21.17
CA HIS A 183 -14.67 9.53 21.75
C HIS A 183 -15.78 10.41 21.17
N VAL A 184 -16.53 9.93 20.17
CA VAL A 184 -17.65 10.67 19.59
C VAL A 184 -18.98 10.33 20.26
N LEU A 185 -19.91 11.28 20.19
CA LEU A 185 -21.24 11.15 20.74
C LEU A 185 -22.11 10.25 19.85
N HIS A 186 -22.79 9.30 20.46
CA HIS A 186 -23.77 8.44 19.79
C HIS A 186 -25.16 8.69 20.31
N ASP A 187 -26.18 8.54 19.47
CA ASP A 187 -27.58 8.55 19.84
C ASP A 187 -28.00 7.23 20.54
N GLY A 188 -29.29 7.13 20.87
CA GLY A 188 -29.84 5.95 21.52
C GLY A 188 -29.78 4.68 20.69
N ASP A 189 -29.60 4.79 19.37
CA ASP A 189 -29.44 3.67 18.43
C ASP A 189 -27.96 3.32 18.14
N GLY A 190 -27.02 4.00 18.80
CA GLY A 190 -25.57 3.81 18.62
C GLY A 190 -25.00 4.47 17.36
N ARG A 191 -25.72 5.39 16.74
CA ARG A 191 -25.24 6.11 15.55
C ARG A 191 -24.50 7.39 15.96
N PRO A 192 -23.43 7.77 15.28
CA PRO A 192 -22.74 9.03 15.55
C PRO A 192 -23.66 10.23 15.37
N VAL A 193 -23.60 11.15 16.30
CA VAL A 193 -24.42 12.38 16.27
C VAL A 193 -23.65 13.50 15.59
N PRO A 194 -24.13 14.04 14.45
CA PRO A 194 -23.47 15.15 13.77
C PRO A 194 -23.37 16.41 14.64
N VAL A 195 -22.29 17.14 14.49
CA VAL A 195 -22.02 18.39 15.23
C VAL A 195 -23.17 19.39 15.11
N GLY A 196 -23.77 19.52 13.95
CA GLY A 196 -24.89 20.46 13.72
C GLY A 196 -26.16 20.19 14.51
N ARG A 197 -26.27 19.03 15.19
CA ARG A 197 -27.39 18.61 16.03
C ARG A 197 -27.09 18.63 17.53
N THR A 198 -25.88 18.99 17.90
CA THR A 198 -25.41 18.92 19.28
C THR A 198 -24.85 20.28 19.72
N VAL A 199 -25.15 20.66 20.95
CA VAL A 199 -24.54 21.83 21.56
C VAL A 199 -23.13 21.44 22.02
N LEU A 200 -22.12 21.86 21.26
CA LEU A 200 -20.72 21.74 21.65
C LEU A 200 -20.31 22.97 22.48
N PRO A 201 -19.28 22.84 23.34
CA PRO A 201 -18.59 24.00 23.89
C PRO A 201 -18.20 24.95 22.74
N PRO A 202 -18.40 26.28 22.89
CA PRO A 202 -18.13 27.26 21.83
C PRO A 202 -16.74 27.09 21.20
N ALA A 203 -15.73 26.84 22.03
CA ALA A 203 -14.36 26.64 21.58
C ALA A 203 -14.18 25.42 20.64
N LEU A 204 -14.95 24.35 20.78
CA LEU A 204 -14.94 23.22 19.84
C LEU A 204 -15.81 23.48 18.62
N ALA A 205 -16.95 24.18 18.79
CA ALA A 205 -17.84 24.51 17.69
C ALA A 205 -17.15 25.40 16.64
N GLU A 206 -16.26 26.28 17.06
CA GLU A 206 -15.47 27.15 16.19
C GLU A 206 -14.36 26.40 15.42
N ARG A 207 -13.91 25.25 15.92
CA ARG A 207 -12.81 24.46 15.35
C ARG A 207 -13.28 23.30 14.46
N ARG A 208 -14.58 23.10 14.30
CA ARG A 208 -15.11 22.02 13.46
C ARG A 208 -14.72 22.20 12.00
N THR A 209 -14.33 21.13 11.34
CA THR A 209 -14.02 21.11 9.90
C THR A 209 -15.30 21.04 9.05
N ASP A 210 -16.28 20.23 9.45
CA ASP A 210 -17.57 20.06 8.77
C ASP A 210 -18.69 19.78 9.79
N PRO A 211 -19.84 20.48 9.72
CA PRO A 211 -21.00 20.26 10.61
C PRO A 211 -21.66 18.89 10.42
N ARG A 212 -21.37 18.16 9.35
CA ARG A 212 -21.89 16.80 9.12
C ARG A 212 -21.13 15.74 9.88
N LEU A 213 -19.90 16.04 10.30
CA LEU A 213 -19.08 15.11 11.06
C LEU A 213 -19.57 14.95 12.49
N PRO A 214 -19.27 13.81 13.15
CA PRO A 214 -19.68 13.55 14.52
C PRO A 214 -19.18 14.59 15.52
N ALA A 215 -19.96 14.81 16.56
CA ALA A 215 -19.54 15.59 17.72
C ALA A 215 -18.73 14.73 18.70
N VAL A 216 -17.79 15.35 19.40
CA VAL A 216 -17.08 14.72 20.52
C VAL A 216 -18.04 14.54 21.71
N ARG A 217 -17.88 13.47 22.47
CA ARG A 217 -18.60 13.28 23.72
C ARG A 217 -18.33 14.45 24.69
N PRO A 218 -19.33 14.95 25.40
CA PRO A 218 -19.13 16.05 26.36
C PRO A 218 -18.02 15.76 27.39
N SER A 219 -17.90 14.51 27.85
CA SER A 219 -16.86 14.08 28.79
C SER A 219 -15.44 14.09 28.21
N CYS A 220 -15.31 14.17 26.90
CA CYS A 220 -14.00 14.21 26.21
C CYS A 220 -13.62 15.61 25.75
N ALA A 221 -14.51 16.59 25.90
CA ALA A 221 -14.39 17.92 25.30
C ALA A 221 -13.12 18.66 25.75
N ASP A 222 -12.80 18.61 27.05
CA ASP A 222 -11.65 19.34 27.61
C ASP A 222 -10.33 18.72 27.12
N ASP A 223 -10.22 17.40 27.11
CA ASP A 223 -9.03 16.67 26.61
C ASP A 223 -8.81 16.94 25.11
N VAL A 224 -9.90 16.95 24.32
CA VAL A 224 -9.84 17.30 22.89
C VAL A 224 -9.38 18.74 22.69
N LEU A 225 -9.92 19.68 23.45
CA LEU A 225 -9.49 21.08 23.40
C LEU A 225 -8.01 21.23 23.75
N ASP A 226 -7.53 20.47 24.72
CA ASP A 226 -6.14 20.47 25.09
C ASP A 226 -5.21 19.95 23.99
N VAL A 227 -5.64 18.94 23.23
CA VAL A 227 -4.89 18.47 22.04
C VAL A 227 -4.87 19.58 20.98
N LEU A 228 -6.02 20.17 20.65
CA LEU A 228 -6.14 21.19 19.60
C LEU A 228 -5.39 22.50 19.89
N ARG A 229 -5.05 22.76 21.15
CA ARG A 229 -4.27 23.93 21.58
C ARG A 229 -2.77 23.69 21.62
N LYS A 230 -2.33 22.41 21.64
CA LYS A 230 -0.93 22.03 21.75
C LYS A 230 -0.29 21.69 20.40
N GLY A 231 -1.14 21.49 19.38
CA GLY A 231 -0.73 21.20 18.00
C GLY A 231 0.03 22.32 17.37
#